data_c6b141d9f20fa3ea632b35dd56c3e171
#
_entry.id   c6b141d9f20fa3ea632b35dd56c3e171
#
_cell.length_a   1.000
_cell.length_b   1.000
_cell.length_c   1.000
_cell.angle_alpha   90.00
_cell.angle_beta   90.00
_cell.angle_gamma   90.00
#
_symmetry.space_group_name_H-M   'P 1'
#
loop_
_entity.id
_entity.type
_entity.pdbx_description
1 polymer ?
#
loop_
_entity_poly.entity_id
_entity_poly.type
_entity_poly.pdbx_seq_one_letter_code
_entity_poly.pdbx_strand_id
1 'polypeptide(L)'
;MNVLVLGGGVIGITTAYFLARAGADVVLVERRDGLALETSFANAGQVSAGYAAPWAAPGLPLKALAWLARRDSPLAIRPDGTLFQWRWLGQFLANCNARSYAVNKTRMMRLAEYSRDCLRELRDELGLHYEARTGGTLQVFRRAAQLAAVGHDTEVLARF
;
A
#
# COMPACT_ATOMS: atom_id res chain seq x y z
N MET A 1 5.63 -2.19 29.57
CA MET A 1 6.68 -1.76 28.61
C MET A 1 6.27 -0.38 28.13
N ASN A 2 7.19 0.60 28.14
CA ASN A 2 6.90 1.96 27.68
C ASN A 2 7.28 2.09 26.21
N VAL A 3 6.38 2.59 25.37
CA VAL A 3 6.56 2.71 23.93
C VAL A 3 6.24 4.14 23.49
N LEU A 4 7.12 4.73 22.69
CA LEU A 4 6.89 6.00 22.02
C LEU A 4 6.58 5.75 20.53
N VAL A 5 5.40 6.19 20.09
CA VAL A 5 4.98 6.14 18.67
C VAL A 5 5.11 7.55 18.09
N LEU A 6 5.89 7.68 17.02
CA LEU A 6 6.09 8.95 16.32
C LEU A 6 5.22 9.00 15.06
N GLY A 7 4.30 9.94 15.03
CA GLY A 7 3.36 10.18 13.93
C GLY A 7 1.95 9.67 14.22
N GLY A 8 0.97 10.55 14.07
CA GLY A 8 -0.46 10.32 14.34
C GLY A 8 -1.29 10.05 13.07
N GLY A 9 -0.71 9.50 12.01
CA GLY A 9 -1.46 8.96 10.87
C GLY A 9 -2.10 7.61 11.21
N VAL A 10 -2.85 7.02 10.27
CA VAL A 10 -3.55 5.74 10.48
C VAL A 10 -2.62 4.64 11.02
N ILE A 11 -1.39 4.56 10.52
CA ILE A 11 -0.43 3.55 10.97
C ILE A 11 -0.01 3.79 12.43
N GLY A 12 0.31 5.04 12.81
CA GLY A 12 0.70 5.34 14.18
C GLY A 12 -0.44 5.15 15.18
N ILE A 13 -1.65 5.58 14.82
CA ILE A 13 -2.84 5.43 15.68
C ILE A 13 -3.15 3.93 15.89
N THR A 14 -3.20 3.12 14.84
CA THR A 14 -3.48 1.70 14.97
C THR A 14 -2.37 0.96 15.71
N THR A 15 -1.09 1.33 15.48
CA THR A 15 0.03 0.78 16.23
C THR A 15 -0.09 1.10 17.73
N ALA A 16 -0.37 2.36 18.07
CA ALA A 16 -0.56 2.77 19.46
C ALA A 16 -1.73 2.03 20.12
N TYR A 17 -2.85 1.89 19.40
CA TYR A 17 -4.01 1.17 19.88
C TYR A 17 -3.69 -0.30 20.22
N PHE A 18 -3.10 -1.04 19.27
CA PHE A 18 -2.80 -2.45 19.50
C PHE A 18 -1.73 -2.67 20.55
N LEU A 19 -0.75 -1.78 20.67
CA LEU A 19 0.24 -1.85 21.74
C LEU A 19 -0.38 -1.58 23.13
N ALA A 20 -1.25 -0.56 23.24
CA ALA A 20 -1.96 -0.27 24.49
C ALA A 20 -2.89 -1.45 24.87
N ARG A 21 -3.60 -2.02 23.90
CA ARG A 21 -4.42 -3.21 24.10
C ARG A 21 -3.61 -4.43 24.54
N ALA A 22 -2.34 -4.54 24.12
CA ALA A 22 -1.41 -5.56 24.56
C ALA A 22 -0.76 -5.26 25.94
N GLY A 23 -1.20 -4.21 26.64
CA GLY A 23 -0.71 -3.84 27.97
C GLY A 23 0.56 -2.99 27.99
N ALA A 24 0.92 -2.37 26.86
CA ALA A 24 2.01 -1.40 26.83
C ALA A 24 1.51 -0.02 27.30
N ASP A 25 2.40 0.73 27.95
CA ASP A 25 2.21 2.14 28.25
C ASP A 25 2.70 2.95 27.02
N VAL A 26 1.76 3.57 26.31
CA VAL A 26 2.04 4.14 24.98
C VAL A 26 1.86 5.65 24.97
N VAL A 27 2.88 6.34 24.51
CA VAL A 27 2.83 7.78 24.19
C VAL A 27 2.89 7.93 22.66
N LEU A 28 1.89 8.62 22.09
CA LEU A 28 1.87 8.97 20.68
C LEU A 28 2.18 10.46 20.53
N VAL A 29 3.16 10.77 19.69
CA VAL A 29 3.56 12.15 19.40
C VAL A 29 3.28 12.46 17.93
N GLU A 30 2.52 13.54 17.71
CA GLU A 30 2.21 14.08 16.38
C GLU A 30 2.73 15.53 16.29
N ARG A 31 3.25 15.89 15.13
CA ARG A 31 3.79 17.25 14.87
C ARG A 31 2.72 18.27 14.50
N ARG A 32 1.54 17.79 14.08
CA ARG A 32 0.38 18.63 13.76
C ARG A 32 -0.50 18.83 14.97
N ASP A 33 -1.39 19.79 14.89
CA ASP A 33 -2.33 20.13 15.97
C ASP A 33 -3.43 19.07 16.19
N GLY A 34 -3.47 18.02 15.33
CA GLY A 34 -4.43 16.93 15.41
C GLY A 34 -3.97 15.67 14.69
N LEU A 35 -4.66 14.57 14.96
CA LEU A 35 -4.35 13.25 14.35
C LEU A 35 -4.91 13.17 12.93
N ALA A 36 -4.25 12.36 12.11
CA ALA A 36 -4.68 12.00 10.74
C ALA A 36 -4.84 13.18 9.76
N LEU A 37 -4.24 14.33 9.99
CA LEU A 37 -4.45 15.55 9.18
C LEU A 37 -3.67 15.58 7.84
N GLU A 38 -2.88 14.56 7.52
CA GLU A 38 -2.11 14.48 6.26
C GLU A 38 -2.72 13.41 5.33
N THR A 39 -1.90 12.50 4.79
CA THR A 39 -2.34 11.46 3.85
C THR A 39 -3.49 10.59 4.36
N SER A 40 -3.58 10.38 5.68
CA SER A 40 -4.67 9.61 6.27
C SER A 40 -6.02 10.34 6.23
N PHE A 41 -6.03 11.67 6.12
CA PHE A 41 -7.23 12.48 5.93
C PHE A 41 -7.68 12.49 4.46
N ALA A 42 -6.72 12.68 3.54
CA ALA A 42 -7.01 12.84 2.11
C ALA A 42 -6.33 11.73 1.30
N ASN A 43 -7.04 10.65 1.09
CA ASN A 43 -6.62 9.50 0.28
C ASN A 43 -7.82 8.96 -0.52
N ALA A 44 -7.64 7.85 -1.23
CA ALA A 44 -8.71 7.24 -2.02
C ALA A 44 -9.84 6.60 -1.19
N GLY A 45 -9.66 6.47 0.13
CA GLY A 45 -10.63 5.85 1.03
C GLY A 45 -10.94 4.39 0.70
N GLN A 46 -10.00 3.69 0.06
CA GLN A 46 -10.24 2.36 -0.47
C GLN A 46 -9.42 1.31 0.27
N VAL A 47 -10.07 0.30 0.85
CA VAL A 47 -9.44 -0.87 1.43
C VAL A 47 -9.60 -2.03 0.44
N SER A 48 -8.58 -2.25 -0.37
CA SER A 48 -8.56 -3.25 -1.45
C SER A 48 -7.33 -4.14 -1.34
N ALA A 49 -7.40 -5.18 -0.52
CA ALA A 49 -6.30 -6.11 -0.32
C ALA A 49 -5.81 -6.71 -1.65
N GLY A 50 -6.72 -7.02 -2.58
CA GLY A 50 -6.41 -7.56 -3.90
C GLY A 50 -5.53 -6.67 -4.79
N TYR A 51 -5.46 -5.36 -4.50
CA TYR A 51 -4.55 -4.44 -5.21
C TYR A 51 -3.14 -4.37 -4.62
N ALA A 52 -2.87 -5.07 -3.52
CA ALA A 52 -1.54 -5.12 -2.92
C ALA A 52 -0.55 -5.83 -3.85
N ALA A 53 0.26 -5.08 -4.55
CA ALA A 53 1.25 -5.59 -5.50
C ALA A 53 2.55 -4.78 -5.45
N PRO A 54 3.72 -5.43 -5.65
CA PRO A 54 5.00 -4.73 -5.71
C PRO A 54 5.04 -3.77 -6.90
N TRP A 55 5.63 -2.61 -6.72
CA TRP A 55 5.90 -1.70 -7.84
C TRP A 55 6.98 -2.25 -8.78
N ALA A 56 7.97 -2.97 -8.24
CA ALA A 56 9.00 -3.63 -9.03
C ALA A 56 8.41 -4.83 -9.79
N ALA A 57 7.85 -4.58 -10.97
CA ALA A 57 7.20 -5.58 -11.82
C ALA A 57 8.02 -5.87 -13.09
N PRO A 58 7.91 -7.07 -13.67
CA PRO A 58 8.51 -7.40 -14.95
C PRO A 58 8.08 -6.40 -16.03
N GLY A 59 9.04 -5.94 -16.85
CA GLY A 59 8.79 -4.97 -17.92
C GLY A 59 8.59 -3.52 -17.47
N LEU A 60 8.52 -3.25 -16.17
CA LEU A 60 8.38 -1.89 -15.66
C LEU A 60 9.55 -0.97 -16.05
N PRO A 61 10.83 -1.38 -16.05
CA PRO A 61 11.93 -0.51 -16.47
C PRO A 61 11.75 0.05 -17.88
N LEU A 62 11.30 -0.76 -18.83
CA LEU A 62 11.03 -0.31 -20.21
C LEU A 62 9.84 0.66 -20.27
N LYS A 63 8.78 0.38 -19.50
CA LYS A 63 7.62 1.27 -19.38
C LYS A 63 8.01 2.60 -18.74
N ALA A 64 8.85 2.57 -17.70
CA ALA A 64 9.33 3.75 -17.01
C ALA A 64 10.13 4.67 -17.94
N LEU A 65 11.01 4.12 -18.78
CA LEU A 65 11.72 4.90 -19.81
C LEU A 65 10.74 5.57 -20.78
N ALA A 66 9.72 4.85 -21.25
CA ALA A 66 8.70 5.42 -22.12
C ALA A 66 7.86 6.51 -21.43
N TRP A 67 7.61 6.38 -20.13
CA TRP A 67 6.91 7.40 -19.34
C TRP A 67 7.74 8.65 -19.14
N LEU A 68 9.02 8.52 -18.83
CA LEU A 68 9.92 9.67 -18.63
C LEU A 68 10.03 10.57 -19.88
N ALA A 69 9.76 10.00 -21.07
CA ALA A 69 9.71 10.76 -22.32
C ALA A 69 8.38 11.50 -22.56
N ARG A 70 7.37 11.35 -21.69
CA ARG A 70 6.03 11.94 -21.85
C ARG A 70 5.82 13.08 -20.87
N ARG A 71 5.13 14.15 -21.31
CA ARG A 71 4.81 15.33 -20.47
C ARG A 71 3.85 15.01 -19.31
N ASP A 72 2.94 14.08 -19.52
CA ASP A 72 1.90 13.62 -18.59
C ASP A 72 2.29 12.30 -17.91
N SER A 73 3.59 12.14 -17.61
CA SER A 73 4.11 10.96 -16.95
C SER A 73 3.62 10.84 -15.51
N PRO A 74 3.12 9.66 -15.10
CA PRO A 74 2.83 9.40 -13.68
C PRO A 74 4.10 9.24 -12.84
N LEU A 75 5.27 9.17 -13.47
CA LEU A 75 6.56 8.96 -12.82
C LEU A 75 7.45 10.17 -13.02
N ALA A 76 7.89 10.77 -11.93
CA ALA A 76 8.91 11.81 -11.92
C ALA A 76 10.10 11.35 -11.07
N ILE A 77 11.27 11.19 -11.69
CA ILE A 77 12.52 10.89 -11.00
C ILE A 77 13.36 12.16 -11.01
N ARG A 78 13.64 12.69 -9.83
CA ARG A 78 14.56 13.80 -9.65
C ARG A 78 15.84 13.27 -9.03
N PRO A 79 16.97 13.31 -9.74
CA PRO A 79 18.25 12.93 -9.15
C PRO A 79 18.59 13.86 -7.98
N ASP A 80 18.86 13.28 -6.82
CA ASP A 80 19.29 14.00 -5.60
C ASP A 80 20.79 13.93 -5.40
N GLY A 81 21.50 13.19 -6.28
CA GLY A 81 22.95 12.99 -6.23
C GLY A 81 23.44 12.08 -5.12
N THR A 82 22.55 11.49 -4.32
CA THR A 82 22.94 10.65 -3.18
C THR A 82 23.26 9.21 -3.59
N LEU A 83 24.24 8.58 -2.93
CA LEU A 83 24.53 7.17 -3.09
C LEU A 83 23.33 6.29 -2.67
N PHE A 84 22.52 6.77 -1.72
CA PHE A 84 21.30 6.11 -1.28
C PHE A 84 20.30 5.95 -2.44
N GLN A 85 20.05 6.99 -3.21
CA GLN A 85 19.13 6.95 -4.36
C GLN A 85 19.61 5.95 -5.41
N TRP A 86 20.91 5.97 -5.76
CA TRP A 86 21.47 5.03 -6.73
C TRP A 86 21.41 3.58 -6.27
N ARG A 87 21.70 3.34 -4.99
CA ARG A 87 21.57 1.99 -4.40
C ARG A 87 20.12 1.51 -4.41
N TRP A 88 19.18 2.39 -4.05
CA TRP A 88 17.76 2.08 -4.08
C TRP A 88 17.28 1.75 -5.50
N LEU A 89 17.63 2.57 -6.49
CA LEU A 89 17.31 2.32 -7.91
C LEU A 89 17.88 1.00 -8.40
N GLY A 90 19.12 0.68 -8.07
CA GLY A 90 19.75 -0.59 -8.42
C GLY A 90 19.01 -1.79 -7.82
N GLN A 91 18.64 -1.73 -6.55
CA GLN A 91 17.85 -2.77 -5.88
C GLN A 91 16.44 -2.88 -6.47
N PHE A 92 15.82 -1.75 -6.78
CA PHE A 92 14.52 -1.72 -7.44
C PHE A 92 14.56 -2.44 -8.79
N LEU A 93 15.52 -2.09 -9.64
CA LEU A 93 15.71 -2.73 -10.96
C LEU A 93 16.02 -4.23 -10.83
N ALA A 94 16.84 -4.63 -9.87
CA ALA A 94 17.14 -6.04 -9.61
C ALA A 94 15.91 -6.87 -9.21
N ASN A 95 14.89 -6.22 -8.62
CA ASN A 95 13.62 -6.85 -8.27
C ASN A 95 12.57 -6.84 -9.39
N CYS A 96 12.81 -6.15 -10.52
CA CYS A 96 11.91 -6.11 -11.68
C CYS A 96 11.95 -7.40 -12.52
N ASN A 97 11.78 -8.55 -11.87
CA ASN A 97 11.74 -9.87 -12.53
C ASN A 97 10.58 -10.70 -11.99
N ALA A 98 10.16 -11.72 -12.76
CA ALA A 98 8.97 -12.53 -12.45
C ALA A 98 9.08 -13.26 -11.10
N ARG A 99 10.26 -13.81 -10.76
CA ARG A 99 10.48 -14.54 -9.51
C ARG A 99 10.33 -13.63 -8.29
N SER A 100 11.04 -12.51 -8.26
CA SER A 100 10.95 -11.53 -7.16
C SER A 100 9.53 -10.98 -7.04
N TYR A 101 8.90 -10.67 -8.18
CA TYR A 101 7.51 -10.19 -8.20
C TYR A 101 6.55 -11.19 -7.56
N ALA A 102 6.59 -12.46 -7.96
CA ALA A 102 5.69 -13.49 -7.41
C ALA A 102 5.87 -13.67 -5.91
N VAL A 103 7.12 -13.76 -5.42
CA VAL A 103 7.42 -13.88 -3.99
C VAL A 103 6.92 -12.66 -3.21
N ASN A 104 7.24 -11.46 -3.69
CA ASN A 104 6.87 -10.23 -3.00
C ASN A 104 5.36 -9.98 -3.06
N LYS A 105 4.69 -10.28 -4.18
CA LYS A 105 3.22 -10.19 -4.29
C LYS A 105 2.54 -11.11 -3.27
N THR A 106 2.97 -12.36 -3.15
CA THR A 106 2.42 -13.29 -2.16
C THR A 106 2.57 -12.78 -0.73
N ARG A 107 3.75 -12.23 -0.39
CA ARG A 107 4.00 -11.65 0.95
C ARG A 107 3.10 -10.44 1.23
N MET A 108 2.97 -9.55 0.25
CA MET A 108 2.11 -8.36 0.35
C MET A 108 0.64 -8.73 0.47
N MET A 109 0.17 -9.71 -0.32
CA MET A 109 -1.22 -10.19 -0.28
C MET A 109 -1.57 -10.75 1.11
N ARG A 110 -0.73 -11.64 1.66
CA ARG A 110 -0.95 -12.20 3.00
C ARG A 110 -1.08 -11.11 4.08
N LEU A 111 -0.20 -10.09 4.02
CA LEU A 111 -0.25 -8.99 4.97
C LEU A 111 -1.49 -8.11 4.74
N ALA A 112 -1.86 -7.84 3.49
CA ALA A 112 -3.01 -7.02 3.15
C ALA A 112 -4.33 -7.67 3.55
N GLU A 113 -4.48 -8.98 3.34
CA GLU A 113 -5.64 -9.76 3.78
C GLU A 113 -5.75 -9.75 5.32
N TYR A 114 -4.66 -10.04 6.02
CA TYR A 114 -4.62 -9.96 7.47
C TYR A 114 -4.99 -8.57 7.99
N SER A 115 -4.44 -7.52 7.37
CA SER A 115 -4.75 -6.13 7.74
C SER A 115 -6.22 -5.78 7.51
N ARG A 116 -6.82 -6.27 6.42
CA ARG A 116 -8.26 -6.10 6.14
C ARG A 116 -9.10 -6.75 7.24
N ASP A 117 -8.75 -7.96 7.65
CA ASP A 117 -9.49 -8.69 8.67
C ASP A 117 -9.36 -8.02 10.04
N CYS A 118 -8.16 -7.58 10.42
CA CYS A 118 -7.97 -6.76 11.62
C CYS A 118 -8.78 -5.46 11.61
N LEU A 119 -8.88 -4.79 10.44
CA LEU A 119 -9.69 -3.59 10.32
C LEU A 119 -11.19 -3.88 10.48
N ARG A 120 -11.65 -5.02 9.98
CA ARG A 120 -13.04 -5.47 10.16
C ARG A 120 -13.34 -5.71 11.64
N GLU A 121 -12.50 -6.50 12.30
CA GLU A 121 -12.61 -6.76 13.74
C GLU A 121 -12.61 -5.47 14.56
N LEU A 122 -11.69 -4.55 14.26
CA LEU A 122 -11.58 -3.27 14.93
C LEU A 122 -12.86 -2.42 14.78
N ARG A 123 -13.45 -2.38 13.58
CA ARG A 123 -14.71 -1.67 13.34
C ARG A 123 -15.85 -2.24 14.16
N ASP A 124 -15.95 -3.56 14.19
CA ASP A 124 -17.02 -4.27 14.91
C ASP A 124 -16.85 -4.09 16.42
N GLU A 125 -15.64 -4.21 16.94
CA GLU A 125 -15.32 -4.07 18.35
C GLU A 125 -15.55 -2.64 18.88
N LEU A 126 -15.16 -1.63 18.10
CA LEU A 126 -15.27 -0.23 18.52
C LEU A 126 -16.57 0.46 18.06
N GLY A 127 -17.42 -0.24 17.33
CA GLY A 127 -18.65 0.34 16.77
C GLY A 127 -18.36 1.55 15.87
N LEU A 128 -17.32 1.49 15.03
CA LEU A 128 -16.95 2.62 14.19
C LEU A 128 -17.94 2.82 13.06
N HIS A 129 -18.60 3.98 13.06
CA HIS A 129 -19.55 4.38 12.04
C HIS A 129 -18.94 5.46 11.13
N TYR A 130 -18.86 5.15 9.84
CA TYR A 130 -18.43 6.07 8.79
C TYR A 130 -19.08 5.64 7.46
N GLU A 131 -18.88 6.38 6.38
CA GLU A 131 -19.45 6.06 5.06
C GLU A 131 -18.80 4.78 4.44
N ALA A 132 -18.89 3.66 5.17
CA ALA A 132 -18.36 2.39 4.73
C ALA A 132 -19.26 1.76 3.65
N ARG A 133 -18.65 1.37 2.54
CA ARG A 133 -19.29 0.60 1.47
C ARG A 133 -18.52 -0.71 1.29
N THR A 134 -19.23 -1.83 1.30
CA THR A 134 -18.67 -3.18 1.21
C THR A 134 -19.04 -3.91 -0.08
N GLY A 135 -19.50 -3.19 -1.09
CA GLY A 135 -19.92 -3.73 -2.39
C GLY A 135 -18.78 -4.23 -3.29
N GLY A 136 -17.53 -4.20 -2.82
CA GLY A 136 -16.36 -4.58 -3.60
C GLY A 136 -15.86 -3.45 -4.51
N THR A 137 -14.85 -3.76 -5.33
CA THR A 137 -14.23 -2.82 -6.26
C THR A 137 -14.56 -3.20 -7.70
N LEU A 138 -15.23 -2.30 -8.42
CA LEU A 138 -15.48 -2.46 -9.85
C LEU A 138 -14.32 -1.87 -10.64
N GLN A 139 -13.67 -2.71 -11.45
CA GLN A 139 -12.62 -2.29 -12.37
C GLN A 139 -13.17 -2.25 -13.80
N VAL A 140 -13.06 -1.11 -14.45
CA VAL A 140 -13.53 -0.90 -15.81
C VAL A 140 -12.37 -0.68 -16.78
N PHE A 141 -12.47 -1.23 -18.00
CA PHE A 141 -11.44 -1.18 -19.01
C PHE A 141 -11.99 -0.61 -20.31
N ARG A 142 -11.18 0.19 -21.01
CA ARG A 142 -11.56 0.75 -22.32
C ARG A 142 -11.17 -0.14 -23.50
N ARG A 143 -10.27 -1.10 -23.31
CA ARG A 143 -9.73 -1.95 -24.39
C ARG A 143 -9.77 -3.41 -23.96
N ALA A 144 -10.17 -4.29 -24.89
CA ALA A 144 -10.21 -5.74 -24.67
C ALA A 144 -8.84 -6.31 -24.23
N ALA A 145 -7.74 -5.77 -24.76
CA ALA A 145 -6.39 -6.19 -24.37
C ALA A 145 -6.07 -5.87 -22.89
N GLN A 146 -6.65 -4.80 -22.33
CA GLN A 146 -6.51 -4.48 -20.90
C GLN A 146 -7.28 -5.49 -20.04
N LEU A 147 -8.48 -5.87 -20.48
CA LEU A 147 -9.29 -6.89 -19.80
C LEU A 147 -8.60 -8.25 -19.83
N ALA A 148 -8.05 -8.66 -20.97
CA ALA A 148 -7.30 -9.91 -21.10
C ALA A 148 -6.04 -9.95 -20.19
N ALA A 149 -5.37 -8.83 -20.01
CA ALA A 149 -4.20 -8.74 -19.16
C ALA A 149 -4.50 -8.95 -17.65
N VAL A 150 -5.74 -8.77 -17.22
CA VAL A 150 -6.17 -8.95 -15.83
C VAL A 150 -6.45 -10.42 -15.49
N GLY A 151 -6.60 -11.29 -16.48
CA GLY A 151 -6.87 -12.72 -16.25
C GLY A 151 -5.87 -13.37 -15.30
N HIS A 152 -4.58 -13.06 -15.43
CA HIS A 152 -3.56 -13.57 -14.53
C HIS A 152 -3.69 -13.02 -13.09
N ASP A 153 -4.11 -11.78 -12.93
CA ASP A 153 -4.32 -11.20 -11.60
C ASP A 153 -5.54 -11.81 -10.91
N THR A 154 -6.60 -12.14 -11.65
CA THR A 154 -7.78 -12.84 -11.12
C THR A 154 -7.45 -14.27 -10.68
N GLU A 155 -6.60 -14.99 -11.41
CA GLU A 155 -6.11 -16.32 -10.99
C GLU A 155 -5.32 -16.26 -9.68
N VAL A 156 -4.51 -15.21 -9.49
CA VAL A 156 -3.78 -15.02 -8.24
C VAL A 156 -4.74 -14.70 -7.10
N LEU A 157 -5.72 -13.82 -7.33
CA LEU A 157 -6.71 -13.44 -6.33
C LEU A 157 -7.60 -14.62 -5.90
N ALA A 158 -7.89 -15.55 -6.81
CA ALA A 158 -8.67 -16.76 -6.51
C ALA A 158 -7.98 -17.73 -5.53
N ARG A 159 -6.70 -17.52 -5.21
CA ARG A 159 -5.93 -18.33 -4.24
C ARG A 159 -6.00 -17.81 -2.81
N PHE A 160 -6.59 -16.65 -2.62
CA PHE A 160 -6.74 -15.96 -1.33
C PHE A 160 -8.21 -15.71 -0.99
#